data_6d6b2e2bdd374addaa6ec010e89044b3
#
_entry.id   6d6b2e2bdd374addaa6ec010e89044b3
#
_cell.length_a   1.000
_cell.length_b   1.000
_cell.length_c   1.000
_cell.angle_alpha   90.00
_cell.angle_beta   90.00
_cell.angle_gamma   90.00
#
_symmetry.space_group_name_H-M   'P 1'
#
loop_
_entity.id
_entity.type
_entity.pdbx_description
1 polymer ?
#
loop_
_entity_poly.entity_id
_entity_poly.type
_entity_poly.pdbx_seq_one_letter_code
_entity_poly.pdbx_strand_id
1 'polypeptide(L)'
;MAPAAAATAEASGPTARKRELRAMWISSVVNIDWPSRTGLTADELKAEYLHWLDVAVGMNLNAVFVQVRPTADAFWPSPYEPWSQYLTGTQGGDPGFDPLAFVVAETHARNLELHTWYNPYRVSMQADPTKLLPEHPARQHPDWVWPYGGKLYFDPGLPEAREHIYAAILHSVEHYDIDGVHFDDYFYPYPVAGQTLPDAATYAEHGGGFATVEDWRRHNVDEFVRTVSERIKELKPWVKFGISPFGIWRNASTDPRGSDTGGSQSYDLQFADTRKWVLEGWLDYINPQIYWQFGLAVADYRKLVPWWAEVAATSGTHLYIGEALYKVTSGVFTDPAELSNHLTFCAEVTAQGTPVLGNVYFSAVHVPQDPQGSMSRVRADHYAHPALVPTMPHLPGTRVQPPVLTHARPGGDGVELRWVDAAPHRRRATSFAVYRAAGKGARVDVEDATQLLGTVRSDGGVLHGFTDATAVRGERYAYAVTALDRLWNESAPSRTQRA
;
A
#
# COMPACT_ATOMS: atom_id res chain seq x y z
N MET A 1 39.32 22.13 36.09
CA MET A 1 38.13 21.41 35.59
C MET A 1 38.12 21.50 34.07
N ALA A 2 38.42 20.43 33.38
CA ALA A 2 38.37 20.34 31.94
C ALA A 2 36.93 20.04 31.52
N PRO A 3 36.41 20.60 30.42
CA PRO A 3 35.07 20.29 29.94
C PRO A 3 35.04 18.89 29.36
N ALA A 4 34.03 18.11 29.76
CA ALA A 4 33.74 16.81 29.18
C ALA A 4 33.43 16.94 27.70
N ALA A 5 34.13 16.21 26.85
CA ALA A 5 33.83 16.08 25.44
C ALA A 5 32.47 15.40 25.28
N ALA A 6 31.56 16.05 24.57
CA ALA A 6 30.33 15.42 24.13
C ALA A 6 30.70 14.28 23.18
N ALA A 7 30.31 13.07 23.53
CA ALA A 7 30.40 11.92 22.63
C ALA A 7 29.48 12.20 21.44
N THR A 8 30.07 12.35 20.26
CA THR A 8 29.34 12.28 19.00
C THR A 8 28.78 10.88 18.89
N ALA A 9 27.45 10.75 18.86
CA ALA A 9 26.81 9.47 18.53
C ALA A 9 27.31 9.07 17.14
N GLU A 10 28.03 7.94 17.06
CA GLU A 10 28.35 7.30 15.79
C GLU A 10 27.02 7.00 15.09
N ALA A 11 26.91 7.45 13.84
CA ALA A 11 25.78 7.10 13.01
C ALA A 11 25.70 5.57 12.95
N SER A 12 24.66 5.01 13.52
CA SER A 12 24.37 3.58 13.38
C SER A 12 24.28 3.28 11.89
N GLY A 13 25.03 2.26 11.42
CA GLY A 13 24.98 1.83 10.03
C GLY A 13 23.54 1.45 9.61
N PRO A 14 23.29 1.28 8.28
CA PRO A 14 21.96 1.06 7.75
C PRO A 14 21.25 -0.09 8.46
N THR A 15 20.01 0.18 8.94
CA THR A 15 19.19 -0.81 9.62
C THR A 15 18.50 -1.71 8.60
N ALA A 16 19.23 -2.68 8.04
CA ALA A 16 18.67 -3.61 7.07
C ALA A 16 17.61 -4.51 7.75
N ARG A 17 16.38 -4.50 7.23
CA ARG A 17 15.28 -5.37 7.66
C ARG A 17 14.98 -6.40 6.57
N LYS A 18 14.97 -7.69 6.94
CA LYS A 18 14.66 -8.77 6.01
C LYS A 18 13.23 -8.64 5.47
N ARG A 19 12.29 -8.22 6.32
CA ARG A 19 10.87 -8.09 5.97
C ARG A 19 10.36 -6.70 6.35
N GLU A 20 9.90 -5.98 5.35
CA GLU A 20 9.35 -4.65 5.49
C GLU A 20 8.56 -4.29 4.23
N LEU A 21 7.33 -3.79 4.38
CA LEU A 21 6.60 -3.21 3.25
C LEU A 21 7.21 -1.85 2.91
N ARG A 22 7.60 -1.68 1.67
CA ARG A 22 8.16 -0.45 1.12
C ARG A 22 7.36 -0.09 -0.11
N ALA A 23 6.55 0.96 -0.04
CA ALA A 23 5.61 1.24 -1.11
C ALA A 23 5.42 2.72 -1.38
N MET A 24 4.78 3.03 -2.51
CA MET A 24 4.30 4.36 -2.83
C MET A 24 2.87 4.29 -3.36
N TRP A 25 2.09 5.34 -3.12
CA TRP A 25 0.81 5.55 -3.77
C TRP A 25 0.99 6.15 -5.15
N ILE A 26 0.26 5.61 -6.12
CA ILE A 26 0.13 6.12 -7.48
C ILE A 26 -1.32 6.56 -7.66
N SER A 27 -1.57 7.86 -7.49
CA SER A 27 -2.90 8.47 -7.49
C SER A 27 -3.33 8.84 -8.89
N SER A 28 -4.57 8.52 -9.26
CA SER A 28 -5.16 8.87 -10.55
C SER A 28 -6.14 10.04 -10.50
N VAL A 29 -6.75 10.30 -9.34
CA VAL A 29 -7.69 11.40 -9.20
C VAL A 29 -7.03 12.72 -9.59
N VAL A 30 -7.70 13.51 -10.42
CA VAL A 30 -7.21 14.79 -11.00
C VAL A 30 -5.81 14.68 -11.62
N ASN A 31 -5.44 13.48 -12.07
CA ASN A 31 -4.16 13.19 -12.73
C ASN A 31 -2.93 13.58 -11.87
N ILE A 32 -2.95 13.24 -10.58
CA ILE A 32 -1.85 13.56 -9.65
C ILE A 32 -0.57 12.85 -10.07
N ASP A 33 -0.59 11.51 -10.24
CA ASP A 33 0.59 10.72 -10.57
C ASP A 33 0.45 9.99 -11.91
N TRP A 34 -0.62 9.18 -12.08
CA TRP A 34 -0.84 8.37 -13.28
C TRP A 34 -2.34 8.17 -13.56
N PRO A 35 -2.78 8.47 -14.80
CA PRO A 35 -2.02 9.19 -15.85
C PRO A 35 -1.62 10.61 -15.44
N SER A 36 -0.49 11.15 -15.94
CA SER A 36 -0.01 12.50 -15.60
C SER A 36 -0.91 13.62 -16.14
N ARG A 37 -1.70 13.33 -17.16
CA ARG A 37 -2.70 14.20 -17.80
C ARG A 37 -3.69 13.37 -18.60
N THR A 38 -4.78 13.97 -18.94
CA THR A 38 -5.76 13.39 -19.88
C THR A 38 -5.25 13.43 -21.34
N GLY A 39 -5.84 12.58 -22.20
CA GLY A 39 -5.57 12.58 -23.64
C GLY A 39 -4.23 11.94 -24.03
N LEU A 40 -3.64 11.13 -23.17
CA LEU A 40 -2.51 10.27 -23.52
C LEU A 40 -2.98 9.10 -24.39
N THR A 41 -2.11 8.68 -25.32
CA THR A 41 -2.29 7.44 -26.09
C THR A 41 -2.11 6.22 -25.20
N ALA A 42 -2.60 5.06 -25.62
CA ALA A 42 -2.39 3.80 -24.88
C ALA A 42 -0.90 3.50 -24.62
N ASP A 43 -0.03 3.80 -25.59
CA ASP A 43 1.42 3.57 -25.44
C ASP A 43 2.06 4.58 -24.48
N GLU A 44 1.61 5.84 -24.46
CA GLU A 44 2.06 6.82 -23.45
C GLU A 44 1.59 6.44 -22.05
N LEU A 45 0.33 6.02 -21.87
CA LEU A 45 -0.21 5.53 -20.60
C LEU A 45 0.63 4.36 -20.05
N LYS A 46 0.94 3.39 -20.91
CA LYS A 46 1.80 2.25 -20.57
C LYS A 46 3.21 2.68 -20.19
N ALA A 47 3.82 3.56 -20.98
CA ALA A 47 5.18 4.05 -20.75
C ALA A 47 5.30 4.80 -19.41
N GLU A 48 4.31 5.65 -19.07
CA GLU A 48 4.28 6.33 -17.76
C GLU A 48 4.17 5.34 -16.60
N TYR A 49 3.31 4.31 -16.73
CA TYR A 49 3.20 3.31 -15.67
C TYR A 49 4.49 2.51 -15.48
N LEU A 50 5.13 2.11 -16.56
CA LEU A 50 6.44 1.43 -16.51
C LEU A 50 7.50 2.30 -15.83
N HIS A 51 7.51 3.60 -16.09
CA HIS A 51 8.39 4.54 -15.39
C HIS A 51 8.19 4.50 -13.86
N TRP A 52 6.95 4.49 -13.38
CA TRP A 52 6.70 4.38 -11.94
C TRP A 52 7.18 3.07 -11.34
N LEU A 53 7.06 1.98 -12.07
CA LEU A 53 7.60 0.70 -11.62
C LEU A 53 9.14 0.70 -11.59
N ASP A 54 9.79 1.33 -12.55
CA ASP A 54 11.25 1.46 -12.58
C ASP A 54 11.76 2.34 -11.42
N VAL A 55 11.02 3.41 -11.07
CA VAL A 55 11.25 4.22 -9.85
C VAL A 55 11.12 3.36 -8.61
N ALA A 56 10.07 2.55 -8.49
CA ALA A 56 9.86 1.67 -7.34
C ALA A 56 11.02 0.67 -7.17
N VAL A 57 11.42 0.00 -8.24
CA VAL A 57 12.54 -0.95 -8.24
C VAL A 57 13.85 -0.24 -7.87
N GLY A 58 14.12 0.95 -8.46
CA GLY A 58 15.31 1.75 -8.17
C GLY A 58 15.43 2.17 -6.71
N MET A 59 14.29 2.32 -6.03
CA MET A 59 14.20 2.64 -4.60
C MET A 59 14.18 1.42 -3.68
N ASN A 60 14.29 0.17 -4.21
CA ASN A 60 14.05 -1.06 -3.46
C ASN A 60 12.67 -1.11 -2.77
N LEU A 61 11.64 -0.51 -3.39
CA LEU A 61 10.27 -0.75 -2.98
C LEU A 61 9.84 -2.16 -3.43
N ASN A 62 8.84 -2.72 -2.75
CA ASN A 62 8.33 -4.07 -3.03
C ASN A 62 6.81 -4.13 -3.20
N ALA A 63 6.15 -2.96 -3.18
CA ALA A 63 4.72 -2.83 -3.46
C ALA A 63 4.40 -1.46 -4.06
N VAL A 64 3.26 -1.38 -4.78
CA VAL A 64 2.65 -0.14 -5.24
C VAL A 64 1.14 -0.14 -4.92
N PHE A 65 0.61 1.02 -4.56
CA PHE A 65 -0.80 1.25 -4.28
C PHE A 65 -1.37 2.11 -5.42
N VAL A 66 -2.09 1.50 -6.35
CA VAL A 66 -2.56 2.16 -7.59
C VAL A 66 -4.03 2.49 -7.50
N GLN A 67 -4.38 3.78 -7.62
CA GLN A 67 -5.78 4.21 -7.60
C GLN A 67 -6.46 3.86 -8.92
N VAL A 68 -7.38 2.89 -8.86
CA VAL A 68 -8.08 2.35 -10.04
C VAL A 68 -9.57 2.69 -10.08
N ARG A 69 -10.10 3.27 -8.99
CA ARG A 69 -11.49 3.76 -8.89
C ARG A 69 -11.53 5.08 -8.11
N PRO A 70 -11.20 6.21 -8.76
CA PRO A 70 -11.11 7.51 -8.08
C PRO A 70 -12.48 8.19 -7.86
N THR A 71 -13.47 8.00 -8.75
CA THR A 71 -14.74 8.76 -8.76
C THR A 71 -15.91 7.96 -9.35
N ALA A 72 -16.29 6.81 -8.74
CA ALA A 72 -17.33 5.91 -9.25
C ALA A 72 -17.17 5.66 -10.76
N ASP A 73 -15.95 5.38 -11.15
CA ASP A 73 -15.49 5.10 -12.51
C ASP A 73 -14.35 4.07 -12.43
N ALA A 74 -14.00 3.44 -13.54
CA ALA A 74 -13.13 2.28 -13.52
C ALA A 74 -11.92 2.43 -14.45
N PHE A 75 -10.78 1.84 -14.03
CA PHE A 75 -9.57 1.62 -14.83
C PHE A 75 -9.54 0.20 -15.43
N TRP A 76 -10.71 -0.44 -15.57
CA TRP A 76 -10.90 -1.76 -16.19
C TRP A 76 -12.27 -1.82 -16.87
N PRO A 77 -12.51 -2.77 -17.80
CA PRO A 77 -13.85 -2.98 -18.40
C PRO A 77 -14.83 -3.43 -17.29
N SER A 78 -15.52 -2.47 -16.70
CA SER A 78 -16.50 -2.70 -15.64
C SER A 78 -17.92 -2.72 -16.20
N PRO A 79 -18.78 -3.70 -15.82
CA PRO A 79 -20.19 -3.67 -16.16
C PRO A 79 -21.01 -2.74 -15.26
N TYR A 80 -20.40 -2.16 -14.22
CA TYR A 80 -21.06 -1.37 -13.19
C TYR A 80 -20.84 0.13 -13.35
N GLU A 81 -19.65 0.54 -13.81
CA GLU A 81 -19.24 1.93 -13.85
C GLU A 81 -18.48 2.22 -15.15
N PRO A 82 -18.57 3.44 -15.69
CA PRO A 82 -17.90 3.79 -16.94
C PRO A 82 -16.38 3.86 -16.79
N TRP A 83 -15.67 3.86 -17.91
CA TRP A 83 -14.26 4.21 -17.95
C TRP A 83 -14.01 5.57 -17.29
N SER A 84 -12.95 5.66 -16.52
CA SER A 84 -12.56 6.90 -15.85
C SER A 84 -12.20 7.99 -16.86
N GLN A 85 -12.70 9.21 -16.61
CA GLN A 85 -12.31 10.39 -17.37
C GLN A 85 -10.81 10.70 -17.27
N TYR A 86 -10.14 10.24 -16.22
CA TYR A 86 -8.71 10.48 -16.01
C TYR A 86 -7.83 9.70 -16.98
N LEU A 87 -8.34 8.67 -17.63
CA LEU A 87 -7.66 7.93 -18.69
C LEU A 87 -7.60 8.72 -19.99
N THR A 88 -8.78 9.09 -20.52
CA THR A 88 -8.89 9.67 -21.88
C THR A 88 -9.24 11.15 -21.89
N GLY A 89 -9.69 11.72 -20.76
CA GLY A 89 -10.25 13.06 -20.67
C GLY A 89 -11.77 13.11 -20.84
N THR A 90 -12.40 11.97 -21.15
CA THR A 90 -13.85 11.84 -21.32
C THR A 90 -14.33 10.64 -20.51
N GLN A 91 -15.32 10.83 -19.64
CA GLN A 91 -15.94 9.73 -18.92
C GLN A 91 -16.53 8.71 -19.92
N GLY A 92 -16.30 7.43 -19.72
CA GLY A 92 -16.71 6.35 -20.63
C GLY A 92 -15.84 6.20 -21.89
N GLY A 93 -14.86 7.08 -22.12
CA GLY A 93 -13.92 6.96 -23.21
C GLY A 93 -13.02 5.71 -23.08
N ASP A 94 -13.08 4.82 -24.08
CA ASP A 94 -12.26 3.61 -24.11
C ASP A 94 -10.78 3.96 -24.32
N PRO A 95 -9.85 3.56 -23.42
CA PRO A 95 -8.43 3.82 -23.57
C PRO A 95 -7.74 2.91 -24.63
N GLY A 96 -8.49 1.98 -25.25
CA GLY A 96 -7.99 1.07 -26.29
C GLY A 96 -7.21 -0.13 -25.75
N PHE A 97 -7.19 -0.36 -24.44
CA PHE A 97 -6.61 -1.53 -23.78
C PHE A 97 -7.24 -1.67 -22.38
N ASP A 98 -6.93 -2.76 -21.68
CA ASP A 98 -7.30 -2.94 -20.27
C ASP A 98 -6.18 -2.43 -19.35
N PRO A 99 -6.32 -1.21 -18.76
CA PRO A 99 -5.30 -0.65 -17.89
C PRO A 99 -5.00 -1.51 -16.67
N LEU A 100 -6.03 -2.09 -16.02
CA LEU A 100 -5.81 -2.89 -14.82
C LEU A 100 -5.11 -4.21 -15.12
N ALA A 101 -5.46 -4.87 -16.23
CA ALA A 101 -4.73 -6.07 -16.67
C ALA A 101 -3.25 -5.78 -16.93
N PHE A 102 -2.97 -4.65 -17.58
CA PHE A 102 -1.59 -4.20 -17.81
C PHE A 102 -0.85 -3.90 -16.51
N VAL A 103 -1.48 -3.16 -15.60
CA VAL A 103 -0.95 -2.82 -14.28
C VAL A 103 -0.58 -4.08 -13.48
N VAL A 104 -1.46 -5.07 -13.43
CA VAL A 104 -1.21 -6.36 -12.77
C VAL A 104 0.00 -7.06 -13.38
N ALA A 105 0.02 -7.22 -14.70
CA ALA A 105 1.07 -7.96 -15.40
C ALA A 105 2.46 -7.33 -15.19
N GLU A 106 2.59 -6.03 -15.36
CA GLU A 106 3.86 -5.32 -15.29
C GLU A 106 4.39 -5.18 -13.85
N THR A 107 3.48 -5.00 -12.88
CA THR A 107 3.84 -4.98 -11.45
C THR A 107 4.38 -6.35 -11.03
N HIS A 108 3.69 -7.42 -11.39
CA HIS A 108 4.11 -8.79 -11.08
C HIS A 108 5.39 -9.18 -11.83
N ALA A 109 5.60 -8.74 -13.07
CA ALA A 109 6.85 -9.02 -13.81
C ALA A 109 8.08 -8.50 -13.06
N ARG A 110 7.94 -7.44 -12.27
CA ARG A 110 8.99 -6.88 -11.40
C ARG A 110 8.99 -7.45 -9.97
N ASN A 111 8.14 -8.42 -9.71
CA ASN A 111 7.91 -9.03 -8.41
C ASN A 111 7.56 -8.02 -7.31
N LEU A 112 6.73 -7.03 -7.65
CA LEU A 112 6.13 -6.09 -6.72
C LEU A 112 4.70 -6.55 -6.38
N GLU A 113 4.21 -6.30 -5.15
CA GLU A 113 2.80 -6.43 -4.83
C GLU A 113 2.00 -5.27 -5.42
N LEU A 114 0.80 -5.58 -5.93
CA LEU A 114 -0.17 -4.61 -6.40
C LEU A 114 -1.33 -4.51 -5.42
N HIS A 115 -1.46 -3.36 -4.77
CA HIS A 115 -2.65 -3.00 -4.01
C HIS A 115 -3.50 -2.04 -4.83
N THR A 116 -4.67 -2.48 -5.26
CA THR A 116 -5.62 -1.63 -5.99
C THR A 116 -6.35 -0.73 -5.00
N TRP A 117 -6.29 0.58 -5.27
CA TRP A 117 -6.87 1.60 -4.40
C TRP A 117 -8.18 2.12 -4.98
N TYR A 118 -9.21 2.13 -4.14
CA TYR A 118 -10.57 2.57 -4.45
C TYR A 118 -10.98 3.69 -3.49
N ASN A 119 -11.62 4.73 -4.03
CA ASN A 119 -12.42 5.64 -3.22
C ASN A 119 -13.88 5.13 -3.27
N PRO A 120 -14.46 4.67 -2.15
CA PRO A 120 -15.75 3.98 -2.22
C PRO A 120 -16.92 4.92 -2.55
N TYR A 121 -17.01 6.09 -1.93
CA TYR A 121 -18.22 6.90 -1.95
C TYR A 121 -18.17 8.13 -2.86
N ARG A 122 -17.00 8.61 -3.25
CA ARG A 122 -16.91 9.77 -4.13
C ARG A 122 -17.34 9.41 -5.54
N VAL A 123 -18.40 10.11 -6.02
CA VAL A 123 -18.97 9.92 -7.35
C VAL A 123 -18.31 10.84 -8.37
N SER A 124 -18.02 12.10 -7.98
CA SER A 124 -17.48 13.10 -8.90
C SER A 124 -16.76 14.21 -8.14
N MET A 125 -15.77 14.82 -8.79
CA MET A 125 -15.10 16.04 -8.31
C MET A 125 -15.87 17.32 -8.61
N GLN A 126 -17.11 17.23 -9.08
CA GLN A 126 -18.04 18.33 -9.34
C GLN A 126 -19.44 17.93 -8.87
N ALA A 127 -20.33 18.90 -8.59
CA ALA A 127 -21.61 18.68 -7.92
C ALA A 127 -22.82 18.50 -8.86
N ASP A 128 -22.65 18.73 -10.18
CA ASP A 128 -23.75 18.68 -11.15
C ASP A 128 -23.89 17.28 -11.77
N PRO A 129 -24.91 16.47 -11.39
CA PRO A 129 -25.04 15.12 -11.92
C PRO A 129 -25.31 15.08 -13.43
N THR A 130 -25.78 16.18 -14.03
CA THR A 130 -26.07 16.23 -15.49
C THR A 130 -24.78 16.15 -16.33
N LYS A 131 -23.63 16.41 -15.74
CA LYS A 131 -22.31 16.27 -16.38
C LYS A 131 -21.78 14.84 -16.44
N LEU A 132 -22.40 13.91 -15.71
CA LEU A 132 -22.10 12.50 -15.81
C LEU A 132 -22.81 11.89 -17.04
N LEU A 133 -22.30 10.77 -17.54
CA LEU A 133 -22.94 10.03 -18.61
C LEU A 133 -24.38 9.61 -18.23
N PRO A 134 -25.33 9.54 -19.17
CA PRO A 134 -26.70 9.09 -18.88
C PRO A 134 -26.78 7.72 -18.23
N GLU A 135 -25.87 6.80 -18.61
CA GLU A 135 -25.73 5.44 -18.08
C GLU A 135 -24.97 5.35 -16.76
N HIS A 136 -24.39 6.45 -16.27
CA HIS A 136 -23.69 6.46 -14.99
C HIS A 136 -24.66 6.13 -13.84
N PRO A 137 -24.29 5.27 -12.86
CA PRO A 137 -25.16 4.85 -11.75
C PRO A 137 -25.83 6.02 -11.02
N ALA A 138 -25.10 7.10 -10.77
CA ALA A 138 -25.62 8.31 -10.12
C ALA A 138 -26.66 9.08 -10.97
N ARG A 139 -26.72 8.83 -12.29
CA ARG A 139 -27.75 9.38 -13.19
C ARG A 139 -28.94 8.45 -13.29
N GLN A 140 -28.70 7.14 -13.21
CA GLN A 140 -29.77 6.13 -13.21
C GLN A 140 -30.52 6.11 -11.87
N HIS A 141 -29.81 6.40 -10.79
CA HIS A 141 -30.30 6.40 -9.41
C HIS A 141 -29.94 7.73 -8.72
N PRO A 142 -30.63 8.84 -9.06
CA PRO A 142 -30.33 10.15 -8.50
C PRO A 142 -30.64 10.24 -6.99
N ASP A 143 -31.42 9.34 -6.46
CA ASP A 143 -31.75 9.14 -5.05
C ASP A 143 -30.59 8.50 -4.24
N TRP A 144 -29.60 7.89 -4.93
CA TRP A 144 -28.44 7.30 -4.26
C TRP A 144 -27.33 8.31 -3.94
N VAL A 145 -27.43 9.52 -4.48
CA VAL A 145 -26.33 10.49 -4.42
C VAL A 145 -26.81 11.85 -3.90
N TRP A 146 -25.88 12.55 -3.31
CA TRP A 146 -26.10 13.93 -2.88
C TRP A 146 -24.85 14.80 -3.10
N PRO A 147 -25.05 16.12 -3.39
CA PRO A 147 -23.96 17.08 -3.50
C PRO A 147 -23.51 17.54 -2.11
N TYR A 148 -22.18 17.63 -1.94
CA TYR A 148 -21.59 18.20 -0.73
C TYR A 148 -20.18 18.75 -1.04
N GLY A 149 -19.85 19.93 -0.54
CA GLY A 149 -18.54 20.55 -0.75
C GLY A 149 -18.16 20.71 -2.22
N GLY A 150 -19.13 20.94 -3.11
CA GLY A 150 -18.89 21.08 -4.55
C GLY A 150 -18.63 19.77 -5.31
N LYS A 151 -18.85 18.62 -4.67
CA LYS A 151 -18.66 17.26 -5.23
C LYS A 151 -19.93 16.44 -5.09
N LEU A 152 -19.97 15.27 -5.75
CA LEU A 152 -21.03 14.28 -5.57
C LEU A 152 -20.52 13.08 -4.79
N TYR A 153 -21.37 12.54 -3.93
CA TYR A 153 -21.09 11.34 -3.15
C TYR A 153 -22.28 10.39 -3.18
N PHE A 154 -22.03 9.09 -3.18
CA PHE A 154 -23.03 8.11 -2.81
C PHE A 154 -23.40 8.29 -1.33
N ASP A 155 -24.68 8.09 -1.01
CA ASP A 155 -25.17 8.10 0.38
C ASP A 155 -24.74 6.80 1.09
N PRO A 156 -23.83 6.86 2.08
CA PRO A 156 -23.40 5.66 2.79
C PRO A 156 -24.53 5.00 3.61
N GLY A 157 -25.61 5.74 3.87
CA GLY A 157 -26.78 5.26 4.59
C GLY A 157 -27.70 4.36 3.76
N LEU A 158 -27.63 4.44 2.42
CA LEU A 158 -28.50 3.65 1.54
C LEU A 158 -27.91 2.25 1.28
N PRO A 159 -28.65 1.17 1.62
CA PRO A 159 -28.21 -0.20 1.35
C PRO A 159 -27.95 -0.47 -0.14
N GLU A 160 -28.81 0.04 -1.02
CA GLU A 160 -28.72 -0.16 -2.47
C GLU A 160 -27.45 0.50 -3.05
N ALA A 161 -27.11 1.69 -2.59
CA ALA A 161 -25.85 2.36 -2.98
C ALA A 161 -24.63 1.56 -2.53
N ARG A 162 -24.65 1.02 -1.30
CA ARG A 162 -23.57 0.14 -0.80
C ARG A 162 -23.46 -1.14 -1.62
N GLU A 163 -24.57 -1.81 -1.97
CA GLU A 163 -24.54 -3.03 -2.79
C GLU A 163 -23.94 -2.76 -4.18
N HIS A 164 -24.28 -1.62 -4.80
CA HIS A 164 -23.65 -1.21 -6.06
C HIS A 164 -22.13 -1.05 -5.91
N ILE A 165 -21.67 -0.36 -4.85
CA ILE A 165 -20.24 -0.13 -4.60
C ILE A 165 -19.52 -1.47 -4.36
N TYR A 166 -20.13 -2.41 -3.62
CA TYR A 166 -19.59 -3.75 -3.44
C TYR A 166 -19.43 -4.46 -4.79
N ALA A 167 -20.47 -4.46 -5.61
CA ALA A 167 -20.43 -5.12 -6.92
C ALA A 167 -19.33 -4.54 -7.81
N ALA A 168 -19.21 -3.22 -7.86
CA ALA A 168 -18.18 -2.54 -8.64
C ALA A 168 -16.76 -2.91 -8.20
N ILE A 169 -16.46 -2.86 -6.90
CA ILE A 169 -15.13 -3.19 -6.35
C ILE A 169 -14.83 -4.69 -6.50
N LEU A 170 -15.77 -5.55 -6.09
CA LEU A 170 -15.55 -7.00 -6.08
C LEU A 170 -15.42 -7.59 -7.49
N HIS A 171 -15.97 -6.95 -8.51
CA HIS A 171 -15.74 -7.35 -9.90
C HIS A 171 -14.25 -7.36 -10.24
N SER A 172 -13.49 -6.34 -9.82
CA SER A 172 -12.05 -6.32 -10.06
C SER A 172 -11.31 -7.37 -9.23
N VAL A 173 -11.74 -7.63 -8.00
CA VAL A 173 -11.17 -8.71 -7.17
C VAL A 173 -11.36 -10.06 -7.83
N GLU A 174 -12.54 -10.33 -8.39
CA GLU A 174 -12.86 -11.61 -9.04
C GLU A 174 -12.03 -11.83 -10.30
N HIS A 175 -11.90 -10.80 -11.15
CA HIS A 175 -11.38 -10.95 -12.51
C HIS A 175 -9.87 -10.69 -12.64
N TYR A 176 -9.23 -10.01 -11.69
CA TYR A 176 -7.80 -9.66 -11.77
C TYR A 176 -7.00 -10.32 -10.63
N ASP A 177 -5.75 -10.64 -10.92
CA ASP A 177 -4.80 -11.26 -9.97
C ASP A 177 -4.13 -10.18 -9.09
N ILE A 178 -4.94 -9.39 -8.37
CA ILE A 178 -4.46 -8.37 -7.45
C ILE A 178 -3.99 -8.98 -6.13
N ASP A 179 -3.06 -8.32 -5.43
CA ASP A 179 -2.55 -8.78 -4.14
C ASP A 179 -3.28 -8.15 -2.96
N GLY A 180 -3.87 -6.96 -3.15
CA GLY A 180 -4.62 -6.29 -2.10
C GLY A 180 -5.67 -5.30 -2.63
N VAL A 181 -6.69 -5.07 -1.81
CA VAL A 181 -7.67 -3.98 -1.92
C VAL A 181 -7.32 -2.93 -0.89
N HIS A 182 -7.30 -1.68 -1.30
CA HIS A 182 -6.95 -0.56 -0.45
C HIS A 182 -8.00 0.55 -0.54
N PHE A 183 -8.41 1.10 0.62
CA PHE A 183 -9.20 2.31 0.69
C PHE A 183 -8.39 3.44 1.33
N ASP A 184 -8.72 4.68 0.93
CA ASP A 184 -8.22 5.89 1.55
C ASP A 184 -9.05 6.29 2.79
N ASP A 185 -9.05 7.56 3.15
CA ASP A 185 -9.74 8.14 4.31
C ASP A 185 -11.11 8.77 3.94
N TYR A 186 -11.54 8.67 2.68
CA TYR A 186 -12.78 9.30 2.20
C TYR A 186 -13.98 8.35 2.31
N PHE A 187 -14.55 8.23 3.53
CA PHE A 187 -15.86 7.60 3.78
C PHE A 187 -16.96 8.66 3.69
N TYR A 188 -17.51 9.15 4.79
CA TYR A 188 -18.20 10.43 4.74
C TYR A 188 -17.20 11.55 4.41
N PRO A 189 -17.63 12.57 3.63
CA PRO A 189 -16.71 13.65 3.26
C PRO A 189 -16.26 14.48 4.46
N TYR A 190 -15.08 15.07 4.33
CA TYR A 190 -14.59 16.04 5.32
C TYR A 190 -15.57 17.19 5.52
N PRO A 191 -15.77 17.68 6.75
CA PRO A 191 -16.69 18.77 7.02
C PRO A 191 -16.35 20.03 6.23
N VAL A 192 -17.40 20.63 5.65
CA VAL A 192 -17.33 21.93 4.96
C VAL A 192 -18.06 22.96 5.80
N ALA A 193 -17.40 24.09 6.08
CA ALA A 193 -17.97 25.14 6.92
C ALA A 193 -19.32 25.63 6.35
N GLY A 194 -20.33 25.68 7.20
CA GLY A 194 -21.69 26.10 6.84
C GLY A 194 -22.50 25.09 6.07
N GLN A 195 -22.03 23.84 5.88
CA GLN A 195 -22.79 22.77 5.25
C GLN A 195 -23.06 21.63 6.24
N THR A 196 -24.22 21.03 6.13
CA THR A 196 -24.60 19.77 6.82
C THR A 196 -24.69 18.66 5.78
N LEU A 197 -24.39 17.42 6.19
CA LEU A 197 -24.57 16.26 5.33
C LEU A 197 -26.05 16.09 5.00
N PRO A 198 -26.44 15.90 3.73
CA PRO A 198 -27.84 15.90 3.32
C PRO A 198 -28.49 14.51 3.41
N ASP A 199 -28.20 13.76 4.48
CA ASP A 199 -28.66 12.39 4.72
C ASP A 199 -29.80 12.29 5.74
N ALA A 200 -30.49 13.43 6.05
CA ALA A 200 -31.56 13.44 7.04
C ALA A 200 -32.76 12.57 6.66
N ALA A 201 -33.12 12.50 5.38
CA ALA A 201 -34.21 11.64 4.88
C ALA A 201 -33.83 10.15 5.03
N THR A 202 -32.62 9.80 4.64
CA THR A 202 -32.07 8.44 4.76
C THR A 202 -31.98 8.01 6.22
N TYR A 203 -31.58 8.93 7.12
CA TYR A 203 -31.57 8.65 8.56
C TYR A 203 -32.98 8.42 9.10
N ALA A 204 -33.98 9.21 8.66
CA ALA A 204 -35.36 9.03 9.08
C ALA A 204 -35.92 7.65 8.68
N GLU A 205 -35.49 7.11 7.54
CA GLU A 205 -35.92 5.81 7.02
C GLU A 205 -35.12 4.64 7.62
N HIS A 206 -33.79 4.75 7.67
CA HIS A 206 -32.88 3.65 8.03
C HIS A 206 -32.20 3.80 9.40
N GLY A 207 -32.34 4.95 10.06
CA GLY A 207 -31.69 5.24 11.35
C GLY A 207 -32.41 4.70 12.58
N GLY A 208 -33.50 3.95 12.41
CA GLY A 208 -34.26 3.37 13.51
C GLY A 208 -33.39 2.45 14.39
N GLY A 209 -33.35 2.75 15.71
CA GLY A 209 -32.54 1.98 16.66
C GLY A 209 -31.24 2.65 17.08
N PHE A 210 -30.83 3.73 16.43
CA PHE A 210 -29.65 4.53 16.80
C PHE A 210 -30.06 5.75 17.61
N ALA A 211 -29.29 6.03 18.69
CA ALA A 211 -29.54 7.16 19.55
C ALA A 211 -29.24 8.52 18.89
N THR A 212 -28.25 8.53 18.00
CA THR A 212 -27.81 9.73 17.27
C THR A 212 -27.57 9.43 15.78
N VAL A 213 -27.62 10.45 14.96
CA VAL A 213 -27.28 10.34 13.52
C VAL A 213 -25.80 9.99 13.35
N GLU A 214 -24.93 10.46 14.23
CA GLU A 214 -23.51 10.18 14.22
C GLU A 214 -23.22 8.68 14.48
N ASP A 215 -23.94 8.04 15.37
CA ASP A 215 -23.83 6.60 15.64
C ASP A 215 -24.30 5.78 14.44
N TRP A 216 -25.39 6.20 13.80
CA TRP A 216 -25.88 5.57 12.58
C TRP A 216 -24.89 5.73 11.41
N ARG A 217 -24.30 6.91 11.22
CA ARG A 217 -23.27 7.13 10.19
C ARG A 217 -22.06 6.23 10.41
N ARG A 218 -21.57 6.11 11.64
CA ARG A 218 -20.46 5.17 11.97
C ARG A 218 -20.85 3.73 11.69
N HIS A 219 -22.05 3.33 12.05
CA HIS A 219 -22.55 2.00 11.74
C HIS A 219 -22.55 1.71 10.24
N ASN A 220 -22.97 2.67 9.39
CA ASN A 220 -22.99 2.51 7.95
C ASN A 220 -21.57 2.27 7.39
N VAL A 221 -20.57 2.99 7.90
CA VAL A 221 -19.17 2.81 7.48
C VAL A 221 -18.61 1.50 8.04
N ASP A 222 -18.90 1.15 9.28
CA ASP A 222 -18.50 -0.13 9.90
C ASP A 222 -19.03 -1.32 9.10
N GLU A 223 -20.33 -1.32 8.78
CA GLU A 223 -20.98 -2.36 7.95
C GLU A 223 -20.34 -2.45 6.58
N PHE A 224 -20.03 -1.31 5.96
CA PHE A 224 -19.39 -1.29 4.66
C PHE A 224 -17.99 -1.95 4.73
N VAL A 225 -17.16 -1.56 5.69
CA VAL A 225 -15.79 -2.08 5.84
C VAL A 225 -15.83 -3.58 6.17
N ARG A 226 -16.67 -4.00 7.10
CA ARG A 226 -16.83 -5.41 7.48
C ARG A 226 -17.28 -6.26 6.28
N THR A 227 -18.32 -5.82 5.59
CA THR A 227 -18.91 -6.57 4.46
C THR A 227 -17.92 -6.70 3.30
N VAL A 228 -17.18 -5.64 2.97
CA VAL A 228 -16.13 -5.71 1.92
C VAL A 228 -15.06 -6.71 2.32
N SER A 229 -14.59 -6.68 3.58
CA SER A 229 -13.60 -7.63 4.10
C SER A 229 -14.08 -9.09 3.93
N GLU A 230 -15.28 -9.38 4.40
CA GLU A 230 -15.89 -10.72 4.31
C GLU A 230 -15.99 -11.18 2.85
N ARG A 231 -16.56 -10.36 1.96
CA ARG A 231 -16.78 -10.71 0.55
C ARG A 231 -15.47 -10.86 -0.23
N ILE A 232 -14.42 -10.07 0.08
CA ILE A 232 -13.09 -10.28 -0.50
C ILE A 232 -12.57 -11.68 -0.13
N LYS A 233 -12.68 -12.06 1.15
CA LYS A 233 -12.19 -13.37 1.62
C LYS A 233 -13.01 -14.54 1.06
N GLU A 234 -14.30 -14.36 0.81
CA GLU A 234 -15.14 -15.34 0.13
C GLU A 234 -14.69 -15.56 -1.32
N LEU A 235 -14.35 -14.51 -2.05
CA LEU A 235 -13.88 -14.59 -3.44
C LEU A 235 -12.45 -15.10 -3.54
N LYS A 236 -11.52 -14.43 -2.85
CA LYS A 236 -10.09 -14.73 -2.90
C LYS A 236 -9.49 -14.55 -1.50
N PRO A 237 -9.47 -15.58 -0.67
CA PRO A 237 -9.10 -15.47 0.75
C PRO A 237 -7.65 -15.01 0.99
N TRP A 238 -6.81 -15.05 -0.03
CA TRP A 238 -5.43 -14.54 0.03
C TRP A 238 -5.28 -13.06 -0.33
N VAL A 239 -6.30 -12.41 -0.90
CA VAL A 239 -6.24 -10.98 -1.22
C VAL A 239 -6.31 -10.19 0.08
N LYS A 240 -5.30 -9.33 0.28
CA LYS A 240 -5.19 -8.46 1.45
C LYS A 240 -6.22 -7.35 1.39
N PHE A 241 -6.74 -6.94 2.53
CA PHE A 241 -7.59 -5.77 2.64
C PHE A 241 -7.06 -4.80 3.68
N GLY A 242 -6.89 -3.53 3.30
CA GLY A 242 -6.42 -2.51 4.21
C GLY A 242 -6.90 -1.11 3.87
N ILE A 243 -6.73 -0.21 4.82
CA ILE A 243 -7.22 1.16 4.75
C ILE A 243 -6.13 2.12 5.20
N SER A 244 -6.00 3.28 4.51
CA SER A 244 -5.19 4.41 4.96
C SER A 244 -6.08 5.53 5.51
N PRO A 245 -6.49 5.44 6.78
CA PRO A 245 -7.34 6.45 7.38
C PRO A 245 -6.57 7.72 7.72
N PHE A 246 -7.30 8.80 8.04
CA PHE A 246 -6.71 9.95 8.70
C PHE A 246 -5.94 9.53 9.96
N GLY A 247 -4.77 10.13 10.20
CA GLY A 247 -3.80 9.67 11.19
C GLY A 247 -4.25 9.71 12.67
N ILE A 248 -5.30 10.47 13.00
CA ILE A 248 -5.86 10.58 14.36
C ILE A 248 -7.24 9.94 14.39
N TRP A 249 -7.39 8.86 15.17
CA TRP A 249 -8.71 8.29 15.45
C TRP A 249 -9.53 9.23 16.35
N ARG A 250 -9.09 9.46 17.58
CA ARG A 250 -9.59 10.44 18.55
C ARG A 250 -8.46 10.98 19.41
N ASN A 251 -8.63 12.18 19.93
CA ASN A 251 -7.70 12.77 20.88
C ASN A 251 -7.98 12.22 22.30
N ALA A 252 -6.96 12.04 23.11
CA ALA A 252 -7.11 11.58 24.51
C ALA A 252 -7.98 12.50 25.36
N SER A 253 -8.06 13.79 25.02
CA SER A 253 -8.96 14.78 25.65
C SER A 253 -10.44 14.53 25.33
N THR A 254 -10.76 13.86 24.23
CA THR A 254 -12.12 13.52 23.81
C THR A 254 -12.50 12.11 24.25
N ASP A 255 -11.56 11.16 24.15
CA ASP A 255 -11.73 9.78 24.58
C ASP A 255 -10.39 9.29 25.17
N PRO A 256 -10.35 8.77 26.40
CA PRO A 256 -9.11 8.34 27.05
C PRO A 256 -8.38 7.21 26.32
N ARG A 257 -9.05 6.52 25.38
CA ARG A 257 -8.44 5.52 24.49
C ARG A 257 -7.73 6.13 23.27
N GLY A 258 -7.90 7.45 23.07
CA GLY A 258 -7.32 8.19 21.96
C GLY A 258 -5.83 8.49 22.13
N SER A 259 -5.23 9.07 21.10
CA SER A 259 -3.84 9.53 21.13
C SER A 259 -3.68 10.86 21.84
N ASP A 260 -2.49 11.12 22.40
CA ASP A 260 -2.15 12.43 23.00
C ASP A 260 -1.91 13.51 21.92
N THR A 261 -3.01 13.88 21.28
CA THR A 261 -3.07 14.83 20.16
C THR A 261 -4.19 15.84 20.35
N GLY A 262 -4.29 16.83 19.46
CA GLY A 262 -5.31 17.90 19.49
C GLY A 262 -5.83 18.24 18.08
N GLY A 263 -5.61 17.35 17.10
CA GLY A 263 -6.05 17.54 15.70
C GLY A 263 -7.46 17.05 15.42
N SER A 264 -7.83 17.07 14.13
CA SER A 264 -9.09 16.49 13.62
C SER A 264 -9.17 14.99 13.92
N GLN A 265 -10.36 14.46 14.11
CA GLN A 265 -10.61 13.09 14.57
C GLN A 265 -11.47 12.33 13.54
N SER A 266 -10.97 11.21 12.99
CA SER A 266 -11.69 10.43 11.97
C SER A 266 -13.02 9.87 12.48
N TYR A 267 -13.06 9.45 13.75
CA TYR A 267 -14.27 8.93 14.41
C TYR A 267 -15.41 9.94 14.42
N ASP A 268 -15.10 11.21 14.68
CA ASP A 268 -16.11 12.25 14.86
C ASP A 268 -16.44 12.99 13.55
N LEU A 269 -15.47 13.14 12.65
CA LEU A 269 -15.62 13.99 11.46
C LEU A 269 -15.94 13.21 10.18
N GLN A 270 -15.38 12.01 10.03
CA GLN A 270 -15.65 11.11 8.89
C GLN A 270 -16.52 9.91 9.28
N PHE A 271 -16.92 9.84 10.54
CA PHE A 271 -17.68 8.73 11.11
C PHE A 271 -16.99 7.38 10.90
N ALA A 272 -15.66 7.39 10.96
CA ALA A 272 -14.78 6.25 10.68
C ALA A 272 -14.17 5.73 11.99
N ASP A 273 -14.71 4.62 12.53
CA ASP A 273 -14.16 3.98 13.73
C ASP A 273 -13.00 3.05 13.38
N THR A 274 -11.93 3.68 12.89
CA THR A 274 -10.74 2.98 12.36
C THR A 274 -10.05 2.11 13.41
N ARG A 275 -10.14 2.49 14.70
CA ARG A 275 -9.65 1.68 15.81
C ARG A 275 -10.47 0.38 15.97
N LYS A 276 -11.79 0.45 15.87
CA LYS A 276 -12.68 -0.73 15.92
C LYS A 276 -12.37 -1.71 14.80
N TRP A 277 -12.18 -1.24 13.57
CA TRP A 277 -11.90 -2.12 12.43
C TRP A 277 -10.63 -2.95 12.62
N VAL A 278 -9.61 -2.37 13.27
CA VAL A 278 -8.38 -3.08 13.66
C VAL A 278 -8.69 -4.10 14.76
N LEU A 279 -9.37 -3.70 15.84
CA LEU A 279 -9.63 -4.56 16.99
C LEU A 279 -10.52 -5.77 16.65
N GLU A 280 -11.48 -5.58 15.75
CA GLU A 280 -12.37 -6.63 15.25
C GLU A 280 -11.71 -7.53 14.18
N GLY A 281 -10.48 -7.20 13.75
CA GLY A 281 -9.74 -7.96 12.74
C GLY A 281 -10.37 -7.92 11.34
N TRP A 282 -11.06 -6.82 11.00
CA TRP A 282 -11.65 -6.65 9.66
C TRP A 282 -10.62 -6.28 8.60
N LEU A 283 -9.44 -5.85 9.02
CA LEU A 283 -8.35 -5.43 8.15
C LEU A 283 -7.12 -6.34 8.30
N ASP A 284 -6.48 -6.67 7.19
CA ASP A 284 -5.18 -7.33 7.19
C ASP A 284 -4.06 -6.34 7.51
N TYR A 285 -4.22 -5.07 7.13
CA TYR A 285 -3.31 -3.99 7.49
C TYR A 285 -4.04 -2.66 7.66
N ILE A 286 -3.47 -1.81 8.50
CA ILE A 286 -3.85 -0.41 8.65
C ILE A 286 -2.67 0.47 8.28
N ASN A 287 -2.90 1.54 7.51
CA ASN A 287 -1.87 2.44 7.00
C ASN A 287 -2.24 3.91 7.30
N PRO A 288 -2.28 4.33 8.59
CA PRO A 288 -2.70 5.67 8.95
C PRO A 288 -1.80 6.74 8.32
N GLN A 289 -2.40 7.77 7.78
CA GLN A 289 -1.75 8.92 7.17
C GLN A 289 -1.17 9.82 8.28
N ILE A 290 0.05 9.49 8.78
CA ILE A 290 0.73 10.27 9.81
C ILE A 290 1.58 11.35 9.13
N TYR A 291 0.90 12.34 8.55
CA TYR A 291 1.47 13.35 7.68
C TYR A 291 2.04 14.55 8.45
N TRP A 292 2.64 14.34 9.61
CA TRP A 292 3.17 15.42 10.48
C TRP A 292 4.59 15.11 10.92
N GLN A 293 5.37 16.20 11.05
CA GLN A 293 6.74 16.14 11.53
C GLN A 293 6.82 15.88 13.05
N PHE A 294 7.99 15.50 13.48
CA PHE A 294 8.31 15.42 14.89
C PHE A 294 8.07 16.76 15.61
N GLY A 295 7.54 16.70 16.83
CA GLY A 295 7.33 17.86 17.68
C GLY A 295 6.13 18.74 17.33
N LEU A 296 5.29 18.39 16.35
CA LEU A 296 4.06 19.13 16.09
C LEU A 296 3.04 18.83 17.20
N ALA A 297 2.86 19.75 18.12
CA ALA A 297 2.11 19.54 19.36
C ALA A 297 0.70 18.93 19.18
N VAL A 298 -0.02 19.32 18.10
CA VAL A 298 -1.38 18.84 17.82
C VAL A 298 -1.43 17.46 17.17
N ALA A 299 -0.32 16.98 16.60
CA ALA A 299 -0.28 15.72 15.84
C ALA A 299 1.16 15.20 15.69
N ASP A 300 1.90 15.10 16.80
CA ASP A 300 3.29 14.66 16.80
C ASP A 300 3.40 13.22 16.30
N TYR A 301 4.23 13.00 15.29
CA TYR A 301 4.55 11.66 14.76
C TYR A 301 5.01 10.70 15.87
N ARG A 302 5.81 11.20 16.84
CA ARG A 302 6.32 10.42 17.98
C ARG A 302 5.22 9.94 18.94
N LYS A 303 4.05 10.56 18.90
CA LYS A 303 2.88 10.17 19.70
C LYS A 303 1.95 9.23 18.95
N LEU A 304 1.79 9.46 17.64
CA LEU A 304 0.85 8.71 16.81
C LEU A 304 1.37 7.32 16.44
N VAL A 305 2.65 7.18 16.08
CA VAL A 305 3.19 5.87 15.68
C VAL A 305 3.11 4.84 16.81
N PRO A 306 3.55 5.11 18.05
CA PRO A 306 3.40 4.15 19.15
C PRO A 306 1.95 3.82 19.45
N TRP A 307 1.06 4.82 19.43
CA TRP A 307 -0.37 4.60 19.65
C TRP A 307 -0.99 3.63 18.63
N TRP A 308 -0.69 3.83 17.32
CA TRP A 308 -1.15 2.92 16.28
C TRP A 308 -0.50 1.53 16.38
N ALA A 309 0.78 1.48 16.78
CA ALA A 309 1.49 0.21 16.95
C ALA A 309 0.89 -0.63 18.08
N GLU A 310 0.51 0.00 19.20
CA GLU A 310 -0.21 -0.67 20.29
C GLU A 310 -1.59 -1.16 19.83
N VAL A 311 -2.37 -0.34 19.10
CA VAL A 311 -3.67 -0.74 18.57
C VAL A 311 -3.54 -1.92 17.61
N ALA A 312 -2.62 -1.87 16.66
CA ALA A 312 -2.42 -2.91 15.65
C ALA A 312 -1.93 -4.23 16.28
N ALA A 313 -1.07 -4.17 17.28
CA ALA A 313 -0.54 -5.34 17.97
C ALA A 313 -1.62 -6.19 18.67
N THR A 314 -2.77 -5.60 19.03
CA THR A 314 -3.85 -6.31 19.74
C THR A 314 -4.56 -7.35 18.87
N SER A 315 -4.62 -7.16 17.56
CA SER A 315 -5.32 -8.04 16.61
C SER A 315 -4.38 -8.78 15.65
N GLY A 316 -3.09 -8.42 15.62
CA GLY A 316 -2.15 -8.91 14.63
C GLY A 316 -2.32 -8.27 13.24
N THR A 317 -3.12 -7.19 13.13
CA THR A 317 -3.21 -6.36 11.94
C THR A 317 -1.84 -5.72 11.66
N HIS A 318 -1.37 -5.76 10.42
CA HIS A 318 -0.10 -5.13 10.09
C HIS A 318 -0.22 -3.60 10.14
N LEU A 319 0.72 -2.94 10.79
CA LEU A 319 0.84 -1.48 10.76
C LEU A 319 1.85 -1.06 9.70
N TYR A 320 1.41 -0.27 8.74
CA TYR A 320 2.24 0.51 7.84
C TYR A 320 2.00 2.00 8.12
N ILE A 321 2.98 2.86 7.91
CA ILE A 321 2.84 4.30 8.14
C ILE A 321 2.78 5.02 6.80
N GLY A 322 1.75 5.84 6.61
CA GLY A 322 1.65 6.76 5.49
C GLY A 322 2.54 7.99 5.70
N GLU A 323 3.43 8.23 4.73
CA GLU A 323 4.45 9.29 4.76
C GLU A 323 4.11 10.42 3.79
N ALA A 324 4.15 11.65 4.26
CA ALA A 324 3.83 12.84 3.49
C ALA A 324 5.03 13.38 2.70
N LEU A 325 5.52 12.66 1.71
CA LEU A 325 6.66 13.10 0.89
C LEU A 325 6.40 14.47 0.21
N TYR A 326 5.17 14.76 -0.20
CA TYR A 326 4.78 16.05 -0.77
C TYR A 326 5.07 17.24 0.18
N LYS A 327 5.13 17.01 1.49
CA LYS A 327 5.43 18.07 2.47
C LYS A 327 6.89 18.48 2.48
N VAL A 328 7.80 17.60 2.05
CA VAL A 328 9.19 17.98 1.78
C VAL A 328 9.24 18.90 0.55
N THR A 329 8.53 18.51 -0.54
CA THR A 329 8.45 19.32 -1.76
C THR A 329 7.85 20.72 -1.51
N SER A 330 6.81 20.80 -0.67
CA SER A 330 6.16 22.08 -0.34
C SER A 330 6.91 22.89 0.74
N GLY A 331 8.00 22.38 1.30
CA GLY A 331 8.80 23.05 2.33
C GLY A 331 8.14 23.09 3.73
N VAL A 332 7.12 22.26 3.97
CA VAL A 332 6.52 22.10 5.31
C VAL A 332 7.43 21.26 6.20
N PHE A 333 8.01 20.20 5.66
CA PHE A 333 9.12 19.49 6.30
C PHE A 333 10.41 20.20 5.92
N THR A 334 11.01 20.87 6.89
CA THR A 334 12.21 21.68 6.67
C THR A 334 13.51 20.95 6.94
N ASP A 335 13.46 19.82 7.67
CA ASP A 335 14.60 18.94 7.90
C ASP A 335 14.70 17.94 6.72
N PRO A 336 15.79 17.95 5.94
CA PRO A 336 16.00 16.97 4.88
C PRO A 336 16.07 15.54 5.36
N ALA A 337 16.31 15.31 6.66
CA ALA A 337 16.37 14.00 7.28
C ALA A 337 15.03 13.55 7.88
N GLU A 338 13.98 14.38 7.87
CA GLU A 338 12.71 14.10 8.55
C GLU A 338 12.16 12.70 8.21
N LEU A 339 12.05 12.37 6.92
CA LEU A 339 11.55 11.05 6.50
C LEU A 339 12.48 9.90 6.92
N SER A 340 13.79 10.05 6.81
CA SER A 340 14.74 9.03 7.28
C SER A 340 14.65 8.88 8.81
N ASN A 341 14.47 9.96 9.54
CA ASN A 341 14.26 9.95 10.99
C ASN A 341 12.93 9.27 11.37
N HIS A 342 11.86 9.44 10.56
CA HIS A 342 10.60 8.72 10.72
C HIS A 342 10.82 7.20 10.68
N LEU A 343 11.56 6.70 9.68
CA LEU A 343 11.84 5.27 9.54
C LEU A 343 12.73 4.75 10.67
N THR A 344 13.74 5.54 11.11
CA THR A 344 14.55 5.21 12.29
C THR A 344 13.65 5.04 13.52
N PHE A 345 12.74 5.97 13.74
CA PHE A 345 11.81 5.92 14.87
C PHE A 345 10.85 4.73 14.78
N CYS A 346 10.35 4.40 13.59
CA CYS A 346 9.53 3.18 13.37
C CYS A 346 10.31 1.90 13.72
N ALA A 347 11.62 1.86 13.43
CA ALA A 347 12.48 0.74 13.81
C ALA A 347 12.69 0.69 15.34
N GLU A 348 12.85 1.83 16.01
CA GLU A 348 12.95 1.92 17.47
C GLU A 348 11.66 1.42 18.17
N VAL A 349 10.47 1.84 17.68
CA VAL A 349 9.16 1.36 18.18
C VAL A 349 9.04 -0.15 18.00
N THR A 350 9.45 -0.66 16.83
CA THR A 350 9.45 -2.10 16.56
C THR A 350 10.38 -2.86 17.54
N ALA A 351 11.55 -2.34 17.84
CA ALA A 351 12.49 -2.94 18.78
C ALA A 351 11.95 -2.96 20.24
N GLN A 352 10.99 -2.10 20.55
CA GLN A 352 10.29 -2.09 21.85
C GLN A 352 9.16 -3.12 21.94
N GLY A 353 8.90 -3.89 20.87
CA GLY A 353 7.97 -5.01 20.88
C GLY A 353 6.63 -4.76 20.19
N THR A 354 6.38 -3.55 19.65
CA THR A 354 5.18 -3.22 18.86
C THR A 354 5.55 -2.99 17.40
N PRO A 355 5.32 -3.96 16.50
CA PRO A 355 5.89 -3.92 15.16
C PRO A 355 5.25 -2.85 14.27
N VAL A 356 6.09 -1.97 13.70
CA VAL A 356 5.81 -1.16 12.53
C VAL A 356 6.44 -1.86 11.33
N LEU A 357 5.62 -2.34 10.39
CA LEU A 357 6.04 -3.29 9.37
C LEU A 357 6.30 -2.65 8.00
N GLY A 358 6.26 -1.33 7.89
CA GLY A 358 6.61 -0.64 6.65
C GLY A 358 6.09 0.78 6.55
N ASN A 359 6.43 1.41 5.41
CA ASN A 359 6.08 2.79 5.11
C ASN A 359 5.58 2.91 3.67
N VAL A 360 4.63 3.81 3.44
CA VAL A 360 4.05 4.10 2.13
C VAL A 360 4.11 5.60 1.87
N TYR A 361 4.69 6.01 0.73
CA TYR A 361 4.94 7.42 0.42
C TYR A 361 3.84 8.03 -0.44
N PHE A 362 3.26 9.14 -0.02
CA PHE A 362 2.34 9.93 -0.81
C PHE A 362 3.07 11.14 -1.42
N SER A 363 3.28 11.16 -2.74
CA SER A 363 2.91 10.18 -3.73
C SER A 363 4.05 9.95 -4.74
N ALA A 364 3.81 9.09 -5.71
CA ALA A 364 4.82 8.62 -6.68
C ALA A 364 5.56 9.75 -7.38
N VAL A 365 4.87 10.83 -7.80
CA VAL A 365 5.48 11.97 -8.50
C VAL A 365 6.63 12.63 -7.71
N HIS A 366 6.60 12.57 -6.39
CA HIS A 366 7.61 13.17 -5.54
C HIS A 366 8.84 12.27 -5.31
N VAL A 367 8.74 10.97 -5.55
CA VAL A 367 9.83 10.02 -5.30
C VAL A 367 11.05 10.31 -6.17
N PRO A 368 10.95 10.40 -7.52
CA PRO A 368 12.11 10.71 -8.38
C PRO A 368 12.52 12.19 -8.31
N GLN A 369 11.66 13.09 -7.84
CA GLN A 369 12.02 14.49 -7.61
C GLN A 369 13.05 14.63 -6.48
N ASP A 370 13.08 13.65 -5.57
CA ASP A 370 14.02 13.59 -4.44
C ASP A 370 14.18 14.95 -3.71
N PRO A 371 13.08 15.56 -3.25
CA PRO A 371 13.12 16.91 -2.68
C PRO A 371 14.08 16.94 -1.51
N GLN A 372 15.02 17.89 -1.54
CA GLN A 372 16.08 18.07 -0.54
C GLN A 372 16.98 16.81 -0.33
N GLY A 373 17.02 15.87 -1.27
CA GLY A 373 17.73 14.60 -1.12
C GLY A 373 17.10 13.63 -0.11
N SER A 374 15.81 13.82 0.22
CA SER A 374 15.12 13.03 1.26
C SER A 374 14.98 11.56 0.89
N MET A 375 14.64 11.26 -0.38
CA MET A 375 14.49 9.88 -0.84
C MET A 375 15.83 9.17 -1.06
N SER A 376 16.84 9.90 -1.53
CA SER A 376 18.23 9.42 -1.59
C SER A 376 18.73 9.06 -0.19
N ARG A 377 18.41 9.86 0.82
CA ARG A 377 18.74 9.57 2.22
C ARG A 377 17.99 8.32 2.73
N VAL A 378 16.67 8.24 2.53
CA VAL A 378 15.88 7.04 2.87
C VAL A 378 16.48 5.79 2.19
N ARG A 379 16.89 5.91 0.91
CA ARG A 379 17.52 4.82 0.17
C ARG A 379 18.85 4.38 0.79
N ALA A 380 19.67 5.33 1.21
CA ALA A 380 20.98 5.05 1.80
C ALA A 380 20.87 4.48 3.22
N ASP A 381 20.01 5.09 4.05
CA ASP A 381 19.93 4.78 5.48
C ASP A 381 19.12 3.51 5.78
N HIS A 382 18.06 3.23 4.98
CA HIS A 382 17.08 2.17 5.28
C HIS A 382 16.88 1.15 4.15
N TYR A 383 16.96 1.58 2.88
CA TYR A 383 16.62 0.75 1.72
C TYR A 383 17.84 0.37 0.87
N ALA A 384 19.04 0.37 1.48
CA ALA A 384 20.30 -0.03 0.81
C ALA A 384 20.23 -1.46 0.27
N HIS A 385 19.53 -2.35 0.96
CA HIS A 385 19.29 -3.74 0.58
C HIS A 385 17.81 -3.95 0.26
N PRO A 386 17.45 -4.89 -0.63
CA PRO A 386 16.07 -5.32 -0.82
C PRO A 386 15.44 -5.87 0.47
N ALA A 387 14.12 -5.88 0.53
CA ALA A 387 13.38 -6.53 1.61
C ALA A 387 12.23 -7.36 1.04
N LEU A 388 11.90 -8.46 1.73
CA LEU A 388 10.69 -9.23 1.46
C LEU A 388 9.49 -8.53 2.09
N VAL A 389 8.31 -8.71 1.51
CA VAL A 389 7.06 -8.24 2.14
C VAL A 389 6.80 -9.06 3.42
N PRO A 390 6.29 -8.43 4.49
CA PRO A 390 5.93 -9.13 5.72
C PRO A 390 4.84 -10.18 5.49
N THR A 391 5.02 -11.36 6.06
CA THR A 391 4.03 -12.45 5.99
C THR A 391 2.83 -12.19 6.89
N MET A 392 1.65 -12.59 6.46
CA MET A 392 0.38 -12.53 7.21
C MET A 392 -0.07 -13.95 7.56
N PRO A 393 0.26 -14.49 8.75
CA PRO A 393 0.01 -15.89 9.10
C PRO A 393 -1.46 -16.30 9.14
N HIS A 394 -2.38 -15.33 9.29
CA HIS A 394 -3.82 -15.56 9.28
C HIS A 394 -4.39 -15.78 7.86
N LEU A 395 -3.65 -15.38 6.82
CA LEU A 395 -4.06 -15.62 5.44
C LEU A 395 -3.61 -17.01 4.97
N PRO A 396 -4.39 -17.66 4.07
CA PRO A 396 -4.10 -19.02 3.61
C PRO A 396 -2.93 -19.07 2.63
N GLY A 397 -1.72 -19.20 3.16
CA GLY A 397 -0.51 -19.39 2.37
C GLY A 397 -0.35 -20.83 1.83
N THR A 398 0.54 -20.96 0.86
CA THR A 398 0.91 -22.26 0.29
C THR A 398 2.29 -22.69 0.79
N ARG A 399 2.42 -23.88 1.31
CA ARG A 399 3.74 -24.42 1.68
C ARG A 399 4.57 -24.69 0.43
N VAL A 400 5.54 -23.81 0.16
CA VAL A 400 6.49 -23.97 -0.93
C VAL A 400 7.67 -24.86 -0.55
N GLN A 401 8.28 -25.51 -1.55
CA GLN A 401 9.45 -26.38 -1.36
C GLN A 401 10.74 -25.65 -1.70
N PRO A 402 11.87 -25.98 -1.05
CA PRO A 402 13.16 -25.41 -1.42
C PRO A 402 13.48 -25.72 -2.90
N PRO A 403 13.94 -24.72 -3.67
CA PRO A 403 14.40 -24.95 -5.04
C PRO A 403 15.73 -25.70 -5.04
N VAL A 404 16.07 -26.29 -6.18
CA VAL A 404 17.35 -26.95 -6.37
C VAL A 404 18.28 -26.02 -7.17
N LEU A 405 19.20 -25.33 -6.47
CA LEU A 405 20.23 -24.51 -7.12
C LEU A 405 21.24 -25.40 -7.80
N THR A 406 21.22 -25.44 -9.12
CA THR A 406 22.04 -26.34 -9.95
C THR A 406 23.31 -25.69 -10.45
N HIS A 407 23.37 -24.35 -10.47
CA HIS A 407 24.45 -23.63 -11.14
C HIS A 407 24.70 -22.27 -10.45
N ALA A 408 25.96 -21.98 -10.17
CA ALA A 408 26.48 -20.67 -9.81
C ALA A 408 27.85 -20.53 -10.45
N ARG A 409 27.98 -19.74 -11.51
CA ARG A 409 29.23 -19.63 -12.29
C ARG A 409 29.52 -18.20 -12.71
N PRO A 410 30.78 -17.77 -12.65
CA PRO A 410 31.19 -16.50 -13.26
C PRO A 410 30.84 -16.47 -14.76
N GLY A 411 30.20 -15.40 -15.19
CA GLY A 411 29.87 -15.09 -16.58
C GLY A 411 30.43 -13.74 -16.99
N GLY A 412 30.05 -13.25 -18.17
CA GLY A 412 30.46 -11.94 -18.67
C GLY A 412 29.96 -10.78 -17.85
N ASP A 413 28.71 -10.87 -17.38
CA ASP A 413 27.96 -9.80 -16.71
C ASP A 413 27.84 -10.03 -15.19
N GLY A 414 28.66 -10.89 -14.60
CA GLY A 414 28.60 -11.22 -13.17
C GLY A 414 28.58 -12.72 -12.91
N VAL A 415 27.81 -13.15 -11.88
CA VAL A 415 27.63 -14.58 -11.58
C VAL A 415 26.23 -15.03 -12.01
N GLU A 416 26.21 -16.00 -12.94
CA GLU A 416 24.95 -16.62 -13.38
C GLU A 416 24.51 -17.71 -12.41
N LEU A 417 23.24 -17.62 -11.98
CA LEU A 417 22.57 -18.61 -11.14
C LEU A 417 21.44 -19.28 -11.93
N ARG A 418 21.29 -20.61 -11.76
CA ARG A 418 20.20 -21.40 -12.34
C ARG A 418 19.67 -22.37 -11.30
N TRP A 419 18.36 -22.45 -11.20
CA TRP A 419 17.71 -23.40 -10.29
C TRP A 419 16.47 -24.02 -10.90
N VAL A 420 16.04 -25.11 -10.26
CA VAL A 420 14.85 -25.88 -10.62
C VAL A 420 13.82 -25.75 -9.51
N ASP A 421 12.60 -25.36 -9.84
CA ASP A 421 11.42 -25.56 -9.00
C ASP A 421 10.83 -26.95 -9.34
N ALA A 422 11.18 -27.94 -8.54
CA ALA A 422 10.73 -29.33 -8.72
C ALA A 422 9.33 -29.58 -8.12
N ALA A 423 8.67 -28.58 -7.57
CA ALA A 423 7.35 -28.71 -6.98
C ALA A 423 6.29 -29.06 -8.05
N PRO A 424 5.24 -29.84 -7.71
CA PRO A 424 4.10 -30.03 -8.60
C PRO A 424 3.47 -28.69 -8.99
N HIS A 425 2.93 -28.58 -10.23
CA HIS A 425 2.42 -27.32 -10.80
C HIS A 425 1.57 -26.48 -9.85
N ARG A 426 0.66 -27.10 -9.09
CA ARG A 426 -0.22 -26.40 -8.11
C ARG A 426 0.48 -25.92 -6.83
N ARG A 427 1.77 -26.27 -6.63
CA ARG A 427 2.59 -25.91 -5.45
C ARG A 427 3.88 -25.23 -5.85
N ARG A 428 3.99 -24.77 -7.10
CA ARG A 428 5.14 -24.00 -7.56
C ARG A 428 5.21 -22.66 -6.83
N ALA A 429 6.42 -22.21 -6.67
CA ALA A 429 6.67 -20.89 -6.10
C ALA A 429 6.07 -19.77 -6.96
N THR A 430 5.55 -18.74 -6.33
CA THR A 430 5.17 -17.51 -7.00
C THR A 430 6.39 -16.68 -7.35
N SER A 431 7.41 -16.73 -6.50
CA SER A 431 8.68 -16.05 -6.70
C SER A 431 9.82 -16.73 -5.92
N PHE A 432 11.02 -16.23 -6.09
CA PHE A 432 12.23 -16.73 -5.42
C PHE A 432 13.01 -15.58 -4.83
N ALA A 433 13.64 -15.79 -3.67
CA ALA A 433 14.61 -14.86 -3.10
C ALA A 433 16.03 -15.42 -3.27
N VAL A 434 16.94 -14.56 -3.70
CA VAL A 434 18.34 -14.91 -3.99
C VAL A 434 19.23 -14.27 -2.94
N TYR A 435 20.08 -15.09 -2.31
CA TYR A 435 20.98 -14.68 -1.23
C TYR A 435 22.43 -14.92 -1.60
N ARG A 436 23.33 -14.04 -1.13
CA ARG A 436 24.76 -14.11 -1.32
C ARG A 436 25.53 -13.82 -0.04
N ALA A 437 26.51 -14.64 0.25
CA ALA A 437 27.55 -14.37 1.25
C ALA A 437 28.91 -14.25 0.59
N ALA A 438 29.71 -13.23 0.95
CA ALA A 438 31.04 -12.99 0.38
C ALA A 438 32.13 -13.65 1.23
N GLY A 439 33.20 -14.14 0.60
CA GLY A 439 34.41 -14.64 1.23
C GLY A 439 34.64 -16.15 1.09
N LYS A 440 35.91 -16.57 1.32
CA LYS A 440 36.31 -17.98 1.30
C LYS A 440 35.64 -18.75 2.44
N GLY A 441 34.84 -19.76 2.12
CA GLY A 441 34.14 -20.58 3.13
C GLY A 441 32.89 -19.95 3.70
N ALA A 442 32.45 -18.80 3.17
CA ALA A 442 31.22 -18.13 3.60
C ALA A 442 30.00 -19.08 3.58
N ARG A 443 29.09 -18.87 4.52
CA ARG A 443 27.80 -19.56 4.60
C ARG A 443 26.72 -18.51 4.39
N VAL A 444 25.73 -18.86 3.59
CA VAL A 444 24.54 -18.02 3.42
C VAL A 444 23.68 -18.16 4.67
N ASP A 445 23.35 -17.03 5.25
CA ASP A 445 22.33 -16.89 6.30
C ASP A 445 21.14 -16.13 5.69
N VAL A 446 20.05 -16.81 5.48
CA VAL A 446 18.85 -16.20 4.89
C VAL A 446 18.13 -15.26 5.86
N GLU A 447 18.47 -15.26 7.14
CA GLU A 447 17.93 -14.30 8.11
C GLU A 447 18.73 -12.98 8.13
N ASP A 448 19.95 -12.97 7.60
CA ASP A 448 20.73 -11.75 7.39
C ASP A 448 20.22 -10.97 6.19
N ALA A 449 19.50 -9.88 6.46
CA ALA A 449 18.92 -8.99 5.43
C ALA A 449 19.95 -8.45 4.44
N THR A 450 21.23 -8.30 4.86
CA THR A 450 22.30 -7.76 4.00
C THR A 450 22.74 -8.75 2.93
N GLN A 451 22.38 -10.03 3.07
CA GLN A 451 22.67 -11.08 2.10
C GLN A 451 21.60 -11.25 1.03
N LEU A 452 20.42 -10.64 1.20
CA LEU A 452 19.37 -10.64 0.17
C LEU A 452 19.80 -9.77 -1.01
N LEU A 453 20.00 -10.39 -2.18
CA LEU A 453 20.33 -9.68 -3.43
C LEU A 453 19.10 -9.15 -4.15
N GLY A 454 17.99 -9.88 -4.09
CA GLY A 454 16.76 -9.54 -4.77
C GLY A 454 15.80 -10.70 -4.87
N THR A 455 14.71 -10.47 -5.55
CA THR A 455 13.65 -11.46 -5.80
C THR A 455 13.43 -11.62 -7.30
N VAL A 456 12.92 -12.79 -7.68
CA VAL A 456 12.60 -13.13 -9.08
C VAL A 456 11.19 -13.69 -9.14
N ARG A 457 10.32 -13.09 -9.95
CA ARG A 457 8.98 -13.64 -10.22
C ARG A 457 9.10 -14.94 -11.01
N SER A 458 8.31 -15.94 -10.63
CA SER A 458 8.18 -17.18 -11.40
C SER A 458 7.35 -16.94 -12.66
N ASP A 459 7.79 -17.46 -13.79
CA ASP A 459 7.01 -17.52 -15.03
C ASP A 459 6.08 -18.73 -15.08
N GLY A 460 5.98 -19.49 -13.97
CA GLY A 460 5.25 -20.75 -13.87
C GLY A 460 6.02 -21.96 -14.46
N GLY A 461 7.21 -21.74 -15.00
CA GLY A 461 8.13 -22.77 -15.50
C GLY A 461 8.78 -23.60 -14.39
N VAL A 462 9.66 -24.49 -14.79
CA VAL A 462 10.46 -25.34 -13.90
C VAL A 462 11.87 -24.76 -13.72
N LEU A 463 12.40 -24.09 -14.75
CA LEU A 463 13.76 -23.57 -14.80
C LEU A 463 13.74 -22.05 -14.62
N HIS A 464 14.52 -21.57 -13.68
CA HIS A 464 14.62 -20.15 -13.38
C HIS A 464 16.09 -19.74 -13.29
N GLY A 465 16.36 -18.43 -13.38
CA GLY A 465 17.71 -17.90 -13.30
C GLY A 465 17.77 -16.48 -12.77
N PHE A 466 18.96 -16.10 -12.35
CA PHE A 466 19.30 -14.75 -11.90
C PHE A 466 20.75 -14.47 -12.25
N THR A 467 21.08 -13.24 -12.61
CA THR A 467 22.46 -12.78 -12.80
C THR A 467 22.81 -11.78 -11.69
N ASP A 468 23.78 -12.14 -10.87
CA ASP A 468 24.35 -11.22 -9.89
C ASP A 468 25.39 -10.31 -10.57
N ALA A 469 24.90 -9.21 -11.12
CA ALA A 469 25.75 -8.21 -11.77
C ALA A 469 26.62 -7.40 -10.78
N THR A 470 26.41 -7.56 -9.48
CA THR A 470 27.18 -6.89 -8.43
C THR A 470 28.37 -7.71 -7.94
N ALA A 471 28.52 -8.94 -8.44
CA ALA A 471 29.64 -9.80 -8.09
C ALA A 471 30.96 -9.26 -8.65
N VAL A 472 31.94 -9.07 -7.76
CA VAL A 472 33.26 -8.56 -8.12
C VAL A 472 34.13 -9.70 -8.67
N ARG A 473 34.71 -9.51 -9.84
CA ARG A 473 35.57 -10.53 -10.49
C ARG A 473 36.78 -10.88 -9.62
N GLY A 474 36.96 -12.18 -9.36
CA GLY A 474 38.05 -12.70 -8.52
C GLY A 474 37.70 -12.86 -7.05
N GLU A 475 36.59 -12.31 -6.60
CA GLU A 475 36.05 -12.55 -5.28
C GLU A 475 35.31 -13.90 -5.24
N ARG A 476 35.20 -14.48 -4.05
CA ARG A 476 34.50 -15.75 -3.82
C ARG A 476 33.16 -15.49 -3.15
N TYR A 477 32.14 -16.13 -3.66
CA TYR A 477 30.78 -16.02 -3.15
C TYR A 477 30.16 -17.38 -2.91
N ALA A 478 29.23 -17.41 -1.96
CA ALA A 478 28.32 -18.50 -1.70
C ALA A 478 26.90 -18.02 -1.96
N TYR A 479 26.09 -18.79 -2.68
CA TYR A 479 24.72 -18.44 -3.05
C TYR A 479 23.72 -19.48 -2.54
N ALA A 480 22.55 -19.04 -2.14
CA ALA A 480 21.38 -19.87 -1.90
C ALA A 480 20.12 -19.18 -2.46
N VAL A 481 19.12 -19.98 -2.76
CA VAL A 481 17.83 -19.50 -3.25
C VAL A 481 16.73 -20.12 -2.40
N THR A 482 15.73 -19.34 -2.04
CA THR A 482 14.49 -19.80 -1.40
C THR A 482 13.31 -19.62 -2.35
N ALA A 483 12.25 -20.39 -2.15
CA ALA A 483 10.97 -20.23 -2.84
C ALA A 483 10.01 -19.44 -1.96
N LEU A 484 9.22 -18.59 -2.58
CA LEU A 484 8.20 -17.77 -1.94
C LEU A 484 6.82 -18.11 -2.54
N ASP A 485 5.80 -18.23 -1.70
CA ASP A 485 4.41 -18.25 -2.17
C ASP A 485 3.92 -16.81 -2.43
N ARG A 486 2.66 -16.66 -2.86
CA ARG A 486 2.10 -15.33 -3.14
C ARG A 486 1.94 -14.44 -1.91
N LEU A 487 1.97 -15.01 -0.69
CA LEU A 487 1.92 -14.29 0.58
C LEU A 487 3.31 -14.14 1.20
N TRP A 488 4.37 -14.36 0.41
CA TRP A 488 5.78 -14.23 0.82
C TRP A 488 6.21 -15.21 1.92
N ASN A 489 5.45 -16.31 2.13
CA ASN A 489 5.91 -17.40 2.96
C ASN A 489 7.10 -18.08 2.29
N GLU A 490 8.19 -18.22 3.03
CA GLU A 490 9.49 -18.60 2.51
C GLU A 490 9.82 -20.08 2.83
N SER A 491 10.34 -20.79 1.86
CA SER A 491 10.87 -22.13 2.06
C SER A 491 12.21 -22.15 2.81
N ALA A 492 12.65 -23.29 3.26
CA ALA A 492 14.06 -23.48 3.59
C ALA A 492 14.95 -23.17 2.36
N PRO A 493 16.21 -22.74 2.55
CA PRO A 493 17.12 -22.45 1.45
C PRO A 493 17.51 -23.71 0.66
N SER A 494 17.86 -23.53 -0.59
CA SER A 494 18.54 -24.53 -1.41
C SER A 494 19.89 -24.92 -0.80
N ARG A 495 20.49 -26.00 -1.30
CA ARG A 495 21.92 -26.25 -1.03
C ARG A 495 22.73 -25.09 -1.60
N THR A 496 23.72 -24.65 -0.82
CA THR A 496 24.63 -23.56 -1.22
C THR A 496 25.49 -24.00 -2.42
N GLN A 497 25.58 -23.13 -3.44
CA GLN A 497 26.56 -23.21 -4.54
C GLN A 497 27.61 -22.11 -4.35
N ARG A 498 28.82 -22.36 -4.87
CA ARG A 498 29.94 -21.41 -4.79
C ARG A 498 30.40 -21.01 -6.18
N ALA A 499 30.71 -19.72 -6.34
CA ALA A 499 31.32 -19.14 -7.54
C ALA A 499 32.61 -18.40 -7.18
#